data_c943060f8d6f6ed8c3c421c95355962f
#
_entry.id   c943060f8d6f6ed8c3c421c95355962f
#
_cell.length_a   1.000
_cell.length_b   1.000
_cell.length_c   1.000
_cell.angle_alpha   90.00
_cell.angle_beta   90.00
_cell.angle_gamma   90.00
#
_symmetry.space_group_name_H-M   'P 1'
#
loop_
_entity.id
_entity.type
_entity.pdbx_description
1 polymer ?
#
loop_
_entity_poly.entity_id
_entity_poly.type
_entity_poly.pdbx_seq_one_letter_code
_entity_poly.pdbx_strand_id
1 'polypeptide(L)'
;MHGKPQPGFLAANHTSYADAVVIEALKGAGSVSKIGVKKYFLIGPITEKVGTLWVRRDDRNSRVDAMKKLNAWNPIKDPLWIFPEGTTTPFGDIGEFKMGVFKAAEHSGHPIQPVVICYNNPMIDWGRDNKELFISIIHFFSEKVRTSVRCFWLEPIVVGPGEAYKAAEKLRRKMGVYIRRFERDEYGSG
;
A
#
# COMPACT_ATOMS: atom_id res chain seq x y z
N MET A 1 5.53 -15.91 2.38
CA MET A 1 5.59 -14.73 3.29
C MET A 1 6.90 -14.75 4.05
N HIS A 2 7.56 -13.62 4.17
CA HIS A 2 8.80 -13.47 4.94
C HIS A 2 8.58 -12.45 6.07
N GLY A 3 8.95 -12.79 7.30
CA GLY A 3 8.62 -12.03 8.50
C GLY A 3 7.22 -12.35 9.05
N LYS A 4 6.79 -11.62 10.08
CA LYS A 4 5.49 -11.79 10.75
C LYS A 4 4.76 -10.45 10.86
N PRO A 5 3.41 -10.43 10.70
CA PRO A 5 2.63 -9.23 10.97
C PRO A 5 2.73 -8.86 12.45
N GLN A 6 2.86 -7.57 12.72
CA GLN A 6 2.85 -6.99 14.05
C GLN A 6 1.80 -5.88 14.13
N PRO A 7 1.24 -5.59 15.32
CA PRO A 7 0.28 -4.52 15.48
C PRO A 7 0.85 -3.16 15.12
N GLY A 8 0.08 -2.34 14.40
CA GLY A 8 0.48 -1.01 13.98
C GLY A 8 -0.21 -0.56 12.68
N PHE A 9 0.18 0.59 12.18
CA PHE A 9 -0.14 0.99 10.81
C PHE A 9 0.66 0.13 9.83
N LEU A 10 0.01 -0.39 8.79
CA LEU A 10 0.64 -1.23 7.78
C LEU A 10 0.93 -0.38 6.53
N ALA A 11 2.19 -0.04 6.29
CA ALA A 11 2.60 0.78 5.16
C ALA A 11 3.17 -0.10 4.03
N ALA A 12 2.46 -0.19 2.90
CA ALA A 12 2.88 -0.99 1.75
C ALA A 12 3.19 -0.14 0.52
N ASN A 13 4.06 -0.63 -0.37
CA ASN A 13 4.19 -0.10 -1.74
C ASN A 13 2.94 -0.41 -2.55
N HIS A 14 2.68 0.39 -3.58
CA HIS A 14 1.46 0.29 -4.38
C HIS A 14 1.79 0.19 -5.87
N THR A 15 1.68 -1.02 -6.40
CA THR A 15 2.03 -1.31 -7.80
C THR A 15 0.79 -1.65 -8.64
N SER A 16 -0.20 -2.32 -8.03
CA SER A 16 -1.27 -2.95 -8.78
C SER A 16 -2.64 -2.81 -8.13
N TYR A 17 -3.70 -2.95 -8.91
CA TYR A 17 -5.06 -3.19 -8.41
C TYR A 17 -5.16 -4.49 -7.59
N ALA A 18 -4.29 -5.45 -7.87
CA ALA A 18 -4.23 -6.71 -7.12
C ALA A 18 -3.81 -6.50 -5.66
N ASP A 19 -3.20 -5.35 -5.31
CA ASP A 19 -2.86 -5.03 -3.92
C ASP A 19 -4.10 -5.03 -3.02
N ALA A 20 -5.27 -4.64 -3.53
CA ALA A 20 -6.53 -4.71 -2.78
C ALA A 20 -6.92 -6.16 -2.44
N VAL A 21 -6.70 -7.09 -3.37
CA VAL A 21 -6.94 -8.53 -3.17
C VAL A 21 -5.93 -9.10 -2.17
N VAL A 22 -4.66 -8.68 -2.27
CA VAL A 22 -3.60 -9.09 -1.34
C VAL A 22 -3.93 -8.64 0.08
N ILE A 23 -4.37 -7.39 0.27
CA ILE A 23 -4.78 -6.87 1.59
C ILE A 23 -5.93 -7.70 2.16
N GLU A 24 -6.96 -8.00 1.37
CA GLU A 24 -8.09 -8.83 1.81
C GLU A 24 -7.62 -10.24 2.22
N ALA A 25 -6.76 -10.86 1.41
CA ALA A 25 -6.20 -12.18 1.72
C ALA A 25 -5.34 -12.18 3.00
N LEU A 26 -4.68 -11.07 3.31
CA LEU A 26 -3.89 -10.88 4.52
C LEU A 26 -4.74 -10.47 5.74
N LYS A 27 -6.07 -10.50 5.62
CA LYS A 27 -7.04 -10.13 6.68
C LYS A 27 -6.80 -8.72 7.23
N GLY A 28 -6.59 -7.75 6.34
CA GLY A 28 -6.49 -6.34 6.69
C GLY A 28 -7.85 -5.82 7.17
N ALA A 29 -7.88 -5.14 8.33
CA ALA A 29 -9.12 -4.63 8.91
C ALA A 29 -9.59 -3.30 8.31
N GLY A 30 -8.73 -2.58 7.60
CA GLY A 30 -9.08 -1.31 6.96
C GLY A 30 -8.02 -0.82 5.98
N SER A 31 -8.39 0.13 5.14
CA SER A 31 -7.44 0.78 4.23
C SER A 31 -7.74 2.27 4.06
N VAL A 32 -6.81 3.02 3.51
CA VAL A 32 -7.01 4.43 3.12
C VAL A 32 -6.97 4.53 1.60
N SER A 33 -8.05 5.00 0.99
CA SER A 33 -8.15 5.08 -0.48
C SER A 33 -8.78 6.39 -0.97
N LYS A 34 -8.49 6.74 -2.24
CA LYS A 34 -9.15 7.85 -2.93
C LYS A 34 -10.61 7.46 -3.20
N ILE A 35 -11.56 8.39 -2.94
CA ILE A 35 -12.99 8.13 -3.13
C ILE A 35 -13.35 7.69 -4.57
N GLY A 36 -12.57 8.10 -5.58
CA GLY A 36 -12.76 7.69 -6.96
C GLY A 36 -12.64 6.18 -7.18
N VAL A 37 -11.88 5.47 -6.35
CA VAL A 37 -11.68 4.00 -6.44
C VAL A 37 -12.98 3.24 -6.16
N LYS A 38 -13.89 3.83 -5.37
CA LYS A 38 -15.21 3.27 -5.09
C LYS A 38 -16.04 2.98 -6.36
N LYS A 39 -15.77 3.70 -7.44
CA LYS A 39 -16.49 3.56 -8.72
C LYS A 39 -15.99 2.40 -9.59
N TYR A 40 -14.85 1.79 -9.25
CA TYR A 40 -14.33 0.66 -10.02
C TYR A 40 -15.09 -0.62 -9.69
N PHE A 41 -15.66 -1.24 -10.72
CA PHE A 41 -16.61 -2.37 -10.61
C PHE A 41 -16.08 -3.55 -9.76
N LEU A 42 -14.81 -3.92 -9.92
CA LEU A 42 -14.23 -5.04 -9.17
C LEU A 42 -13.58 -4.62 -7.85
N ILE A 43 -12.96 -3.44 -7.81
CA ILE A 43 -12.15 -2.99 -6.67
C ILE A 43 -13.00 -2.29 -5.61
N GLY A 44 -14.03 -1.53 -6.04
CA GLY A 44 -14.93 -0.81 -5.14
C GLY A 44 -15.53 -1.70 -4.05
N PRO A 45 -16.22 -2.80 -4.40
CA PRO A 45 -16.79 -3.72 -3.41
C PRO A 45 -15.76 -4.34 -2.46
N ILE A 46 -14.57 -4.69 -2.96
CA ILE A 46 -13.49 -5.24 -2.11
C ILE A 46 -13.04 -4.19 -1.09
N THR A 47 -12.79 -2.96 -1.55
CA THR A 47 -12.33 -1.88 -0.67
C THR A 47 -13.40 -1.44 0.33
N GLU A 48 -14.68 -1.52 0.00
CA GLU A 48 -15.76 -1.29 0.97
C GLU A 48 -15.80 -2.37 2.06
N LYS A 49 -15.62 -3.62 1.68
CA LYS A 49 -15.63 -4.76 2.61
C LYS A 49 -14.51 -4.69 3.64
N VAL A 50 -13.32 -4.21 3.26
CA VAL A 50 -12.18 -4.05 4.19
C VAL A 50 -12.25 -2.79 5.06
N GLY A 51 -13.35 -2.04 5.07
CA GLY A 51 -13.51 -0.87 5.96
C GLY A 51 -12.64 0.32 5.53
N THR A 52 -12.71 0.71 4.28
CA THR A 52 -11.86 1.77 3.72
C THR A 52 -12.20 3.17 4.21
N LEU A 53 -11.19 3.90 4.69
CA LEU A 53 -11.24 5.34 4.94
C LEU A 53 -11.10 6.10 3.60
N TRP A 54 -12.19 6.72 3.16
CA TRP A 54 -12.24 7.44 1.87
C TRP A 54 -11.74 8.87 1.98
N VAL A 55 -10.91 9.30 1.05
CA VAL A 55 -10.33 10.65 1.01
C VAL A 55 -10.51 11.28 -0.37
N ARG A 56 -11.04 12.50 -0.41
CA ARG A 56 -10.95 13.40 -1.57
C ARG A 56 -9.67 14.22 -1.47
N ARG A 57 -8.68 13.90 -2.32
CA ARG A 57 -7.34 14.50 -2.21
C ARG A 57 -7.26 15.94 -2.71
N ASP A 58 -8.17 16.33 -3.56
CA ASP A 58 -8.39 17.69 -4.11
C ASP A 58 -9.13 18.61 -3.12
N ASP A 59 -9.81 18.05 -2.12
CA ASP A 59 -10.55 18.78 -1.11
C ASP A 59 -9.74 18.88 0.20
N ARG A 60 -9.43 20.12 0.63
CA ARG A 60 -8.71 20.41 1.86
C ARG A 60 -9.43 19.88 3.10
N ASN A 61 -10.76 20.09 3.17
CA ASN A 61 -11.55 19.67 4.33
C ASN A 61 -11.56 18.15 4.45
N SER A 62 -11.72 17.44 3.34
CA SER A 62 -11.64 15.98 3.32
C SER A 62 -10.27 15.46 3.77
N ARG A 63 -9.17 16.15 3.41
CA ARG A 63 -7.84 15.77 3.90
C ARG A 63 -7.68 15.99 5.40
N VAL A 64 -8.21 17.11 5.92
CA VAL A 64 -8.20 17.41 7.37
C VAL A 64 -9.02 16.37 8.15
N ASP A 65 -10.22 16.02 7.67
CA ASP A 65 -11.06 15.01 8.30
C ASP A 65 -10.41 13.61 8.25
N ALA A 66 -9.77 13.26 7.16
CA ALA A 66 -9.02 12.02 7.06
C ALA A 66 -7.87 11.98 8.07
N MET A 67 -7.15 13.08 8.26
CA MET A 67 -6.09 13.18 9.27
C MET A 67 -6.63 13.05 10.70
N LYS A 68 -7.76 13.70 11.01
CA LYS A 68 -8.43 13.54 12.33
C LYS A 68 -8.78 12.08 12.60
N LYS A 69 -9.38 11.39 11.61
CA LYS A 69 -9.73 9.98 11.71
C LYS A 69 -8.49 9.10 11.85
N LEU A 70 -7.43 9.41 11.12
CA LEU A 70 -6.17 8.67 11.18
C LEU A 70 -5.50 8.82 12.55
N ASN A 71 -5.48 10.04 13.10
CA ASN A 71 -4.94 10.32 14.44
C ASN A 71 -5.73 9.63 15.56
N ALA A 72 -7.05 9.46 15.38
CA ALA A 72 -7.94 8.77 16.33
C ALA A 72 -7.98 7.24 16.12
N TRP A 73 -7.36 6.73 15.04
CA TRP A 73 -7.38 5.31 14.73
C TRP A 73 -6.50 4.51 15.68
N ASN A 74 -7.01 3.39 16.15
CA ASN A 74 -6.23 2.46 16.96
C ASN A 74 -5.78 1.24 16.12
N PRO A 75 -4.60 1.31 15.48
CA PRO A 75 -4.13 0.26 14.57
C PRO A 75 -3.69 -1.02 15.31
N ILE A 76 -3.69 -1.01 16.65
CA ILE A 76 -3.43 -2.21 17.45
C ILE A 76 -4.68 -3.09 17.49
N LYS A 77 -5.87 -2.47 17.57
CA LYS A 77 -7.15 -3.19 17.51
C LYS A 77 -7.55 -3.51 16.09
N ASP A 78 -7.46 -2.51 15.23
CA ASP A 78 -7.91 -2.56 13.83
C ASP A 78 -6.74 -2.18 12.92
N PRO A 79 -5.95 -3.15 12.42
CA PRO A 79 -4.85 -2.87 11.51
C PRO A 79 -5.30 -2.06 10.31
N LEU A 80 -4.57 -0.99 9.99
CA LEU A 80 -4.92 -0.08 8.89
C LEU A 80 -3.85 -0.10 7.82
N TRP A 81 -4.23 -0.58 6.63
CA TRP A 81 -3.36 -0.57 5.46
C TRP A 81 -3.31 0.80 4.81
N ILE A 82 -2.12 1.27 4.55
CA ILE A 82 -1.88 2.55 3.90
C ILE A 82 -0.84 2.36 2.81
N PHE A 83 -1.15 2.87 1.63
CA PHE A 83 -0.20 3.02 0.55
C PHE A 83 0.34 4.45 0.59
N PRO A 84 1.51 4.70 1.20
CA PRO A 84 1.97 6.08 1.42
C PRO A 84 2.33 6.81 0.14
N GLU A 85 2.58 6.12 -0.96
CA GLU A 85 2.75 6.72 -2.30
C GLU A 85 1.50 7.49 -2.74
N GLY A 86 0.34 7.01 -2.32
CA GLY A 86 -0.93 7.65 -2.63
C GLY A 86 -1.39 7.48 -4.07
N THR A 87 -0.65 6.79 -4.89
CA THR A 87 -0.98 6.36 -6.25
C THR A 87 -0.19 5.10 -6.55
N THR A 88 -0.57 4.36 -7.57
CA THR A 88 0.25 3.26 -8.08
C THR A 88 1.54 3.78 -8.68
N THR A 89 2.62 3.04 -8.49
CA THR A 89 3.95 3.30 -9.04
C THR A 89 4.32 2.16 -9.99
N PRO A 90 5.01 2.42 -11.10
CA PRO A 90 5.42 1.39 -12.04
C PRO A 90 6.12 0.21 -11.36
N PHE A 91 5.97 -0.96 -11.97
CA PHE A 91 6.63 -2.19 -11.51
C PHE A 91 8.13 -1.95 -11.29
N GLY A 92 8.65 -2.41 -10.17
CA GLY A 92 10.04 -2.24 -9.81
C GLY A 92 10.43 -0.93 -9.13
N ASP A 93 9.57 0.04 -9.18
CA ASP A 93 9.79 1.34 -8.58
C ASP A 93 9.07 1.51 -7.23
N ILE A 94 9.43 2.57 -6.52
CA ILE A 94 8.76 3.04 -5.32
C ILE A 94 8.70 4.57 -5.33
N GLY A 95 7.49 5.10 -5.33
CA GLY A 95 7.25 6.54 -5.40
C GLY A 95 7.56 7.29 -4.11
N GLU A 96 7.36 8.60 -4.14
CA GLU A 96 7.49 9.43 -2.97
C GLU A 96 6.37 9.17 -1.95
N PHE A 97 6.74 9.11 -0.66
CA PHE A 97 5.79 8.87 0.41
C PHE A 97 5.10 10.16 0.87
N LYS A 98 3.77 10.12 0.93
CA LYS A 98 2.94 11.16 1.54
C LYS A 98 3.00 11.05 3.06
N MET A 99 2.98 12.19 3.74
CA MET A 99 3.27 12.28 5.17
C MET A 99 2.12 11.81 6.10
N GLY A 100 0.95 11.45 5.55
CA GLY A 100 -0.25 11.17 6.36
C GLY A 100 -0.02 10.15 7.48
N VAL A 101 0.39 8.93 7.13
CA VAL A 101 0.62 7.87 8.13
C VAL A 101 1.76 8.19 9.08
N PHE A 102 2.82 8.84 8.60
CA PHE A 102 3.99 9.16 9.43
C PHE A 102 3.64 10.21 10.50
N LYS A 103 2.84 11.24 10.14
CA LYS A 103 2.31 12.21 11.09
C LYS A 103 1.31 11.61 12.08
N ALA A 104 0.47 10.67 11.61
CA ALA A 104 -0.46 9.97 12.48
C ALA A 104 0.30 9.08 13.48
N ALA A 105 1.32 8.36 13.04
CA ALA A 105 2.16 7.54 13.89
C ALA A 105 2.96 8.39 14.92
N GLU A 106 3.52 9.52 14.48
CA GLU A 106 4.19 10.49 15.34
C GLU A 106 3.25 11.02 16.43
N HIS A 107 2.00 11.36 16.05
CA HIS A 107 1.00 11.90 16.98
C HIS A 107 0.50 10.86 17.99
N SER A 108 0.25 9.63 17.52
CA SER A 108 -0.36 8.56 18.32
C SER A 108 0.66 7.68 19.06
N GLY A 109 1.92 7.72 18.67
CA GLY A 109 2.97 6.82 19.17
C GLY A 109 2.84 5.38 18.67
N HIS A 110 1.85 5.07 17.81
CA HIS A 110 1.70 3.73 17.26
C HIS A 110 2.77 3.43 16.19
N PRO A 111 3.31 2.19 16.16
CA PRO A 111 4.32 1.82 15.19
C PRO A 111 3.76 1.75 13.76
N ILE A 112 4.66 1.92 12.79
CA ILE A 112 4.41 1.61 11.39
C ILE A 112 5.16 0.34 11.04
N GLN A 113 4.45 -0.71 10.60
CA GLN A 113 5.07 -1.88 10.01
C GLN A 113 5.11 -1.75 8.50
N PRO A 114 6.30 -1.73 7.89
CA PRO A 114 6.41 -1.74 6.44
C PRO A 114 6.15 -3.13 5.89
N VAL A 115 5.41 -3.17 4.78
CA VAL A 115 5.15 -4.42 4.03
C VAL A 115 5.54 -4.20 2.58
N VAL A 116 6.46 -5.00 2.06
CA VAL A 116 6.85 -4.94 0.65
C VAL A 116 6.07 -6.02 -0.09
N ILE A 117 5.26 -5.60 -1.06
CA ILE A 117 4.47 -6.47 -1.94
C ILE A 117 5.19 -6.56 -3.28
N CYS A 118 5.59 -7.76 -3.67
CA CYS A 118 6.28 -8.03 -4.92
C CYS A 118 5.54 -9.10 -5.72
N TYR A 119 5.43 -8.89 -7.02
CA TYR A 119 4.80 -9.82 -7.96
C TYR A 119 5.85 -10.39 -8.91
N ASN A 120 5.68 -11.65 -9.31
CA ASN A 120 6.54 -12.29 -10.30
C ASN A 120 6.06 -12.07 -11.75
N ASN A 121 5.17 -11.14 -11.98
CA ASN A 121 4.61 -10.85 -13.29
C ASN A 121 4.51 -9.33 -13.49
N PRO A 122 5.35 -8.71 -14.36
CA PRO A 122 5.30 -7.28 -14.61
C PRO A 122 4.00 -6.81 -15.29
N MET A 123 3.26 -7.71 -15.93
CA MET A 123 1.96 -7.40 -16.55
C MET A 123 0.86 -7.06 -15.54
N ILE A 124 1.12 -7.23 -14.24
CA ILE A 124 0.19 -6.84 -13.17
C ILE A 124 0.21 -5.32 -12.90
N ASP A 125 1.13 -4.59 -13.52
CA ASP A 125 1.22 -3.15 -13.38
C ASP A 125 -0.13 -2.49 -13.69
N TRP A 126 -0.52 -1.55 -12.86
CA TRP A 126 -1.67 -0.70 -13.13
C TRP A 126 -1.23 0.40 -14.07
N GLY A 127 -1.55 0.31 -15.33
CA GLY A 127 -1.34 1.38 -16.27
C GLY A 127 -1.93 2.72 -15.79
N ARG A 128 -1.51 3.80 -16.39
CA ARG A 128 -1.80 5.17 -15.92
C ARG A 128 -3.24 5.62 -16.17
N ASP A 129 -4.04 4.86 -16.91
CA ASP A 129 -5.43 5.19 -17.23
C ASP A 129 -6.41 4.01 -17.05
N ASN A 130 -7.72 4.32 -17.14
CA ASN A 130 -8.77 3.31 -16.96
C ASN A 130 -8.84 2.26 -18.06
N LYS A 131 -8.30 2.53 -19.28
CA LYS A 131 -8.25 1.58 -20.38
C LYS A 131 -7.17 0.56 -20.11
N GLU A 132 -5.99 1.02 -19.66
CA GLU A 132 -4.88 0.17 -19.26
C GLU A 132 -5.26 -0.71 -18.08
N LEU A 133 -6.01 -0.19 -17.09
CA LEU A 133 -6.57 -0.99 -16.01
C LEU A 133 -7.45 -2.12 -16.53
N PHE A 134 -8.37 -1.82 -17.44
CA PHE A 134 -9.28 -2.82 -17.99
C PHE A 134 -8.54 -3.89 -18.79
N ILE A 135 -7.55 -3.48 -19.59
CA ILE A 135 -6.67 -4.39 -20.33
C ILE A 135 -5.87 -5.26 -19.36
N SER A 136 -5.28 -4.69 -18.32
CA SER A 136 -4.51 -5.43 -17.30
C SER A 136 -5.38 -6.45 -16.56
N ILE A 137 -6.64 -6.13 -16.26
CA ILE A 137 -7.58 -7.07 -15.65
C ILE A 137 -7.90 -8.23 -16.62
N ILE A 138 -8.17 -7.93 -17.89
CA ILE A 138 -8.43 -8.98 -18.91
C ILE A 138 -7.19 -9.86 -19.06
N HIS A 139 -6.01 -9.30 -19.18
CA HIS A 139 -4.75 -10.04 -19.26
C HIS A 139 -4.55 -10.93 -18.04
N PHE A 140 -4.78 -10.41 -16.83
CA PHE A 140 -4.67 -11.19 -15.59
C PHE A 140 -5.56 -12.45 -15.60
N PHE A 141 -6.79 -12.35 -16.11
CA PHE A 141 -7.70 -13.49 -16.21
C PHE A 141 -7.49 -14.35 -17.45
N SER A 142 -6.90 -13.83 -18.52
CA SER A 142 -6.69 -14.54 -19.78
C SER A 142 -5.35 -15.28 -19.84
N GLU A 143 -4.37 -14.87 -19.04
CA GLU A 143 -3.03 -15.45 -19.09
C GLU A 143 -2.96 -16.80 -18.37
N LYS A 144 -2.34 -17.78 -19.05
CA LYS A 144 -1.95 -19.08 -18.47
C LYS A 144 -0.81 -18.96 -17.46
N VAL A 145 -0.26 -17.77 -17.26
CA VAL A 145 0.85 -17.50 -16.35
C VAL A 145 0.32 -17.32 -14.93
N ARG A 146 0.71 -18.20 -14.04
CA ARG A 146 0.41 -18.05 -12.62
C ARG A 146 1.15 -16.86 -12.04
N THR A 147 0.43 -15.79 -11.71
CA THR A 147 0.97 -14.69 -10.93
C THR A 147 1.09 -15.10 -9.48
N SER A 148 2.28 -15.03 -8.93
CA SER A 148 2.53 -15.20 -7.49
C SER A 148 2.87 -13.88 -6.84
N VAL A 149 2.53 -13.75 -5.56
CA VAL A 149 2.84 -12.58 -4.74
C VAL A 149 3.71 -12.99 -3.56
N ARG A 150 4.78 -12.22 -3.32
CA ARG A 150 5.59 -12.34 -2.10
C ARG A 150 5.42 -11.08 -1.25
N CYS A 151 5.11 -11.28 0.03
CA CYS A 151 4.99 -10.19 0.99
C CYS A 151 6.12 -10.31 2.01
N PHE A 152 6.90 -9.24 2.14
CA PHE A 152 7.97 -9.11 3.12
C PHE A 152 7.52 -8.17 4.24
N TRP A 153 7.35 -8.71 5.43
CA TRP A 153 7.03 -7.95 6.64
C TRP A 153 8.33 -7.48 7.26
N LEU A 154 8.58 -6.18 7.19
CA LEU A 154 9.79 -5.60 7.75
C LEU A 154 9.58 -5.23 9.21
N GLU A 155 10.68 -5.01 9.94
CA GLU A 155 10.63 -4.57 11.34
C GLU A 155 9.86 -3.26 11.47
N PRO A 156 8.90 -3.18 12.40
CA PRO A 156 8.18 -1.94 12.69
C PRO A 156 9.10 -0.81 13.09
N ILE A 157 8.68 0.40 12.80
CA ILE A 157 9.35 1.62 13.24
C ILE A 157 8.41 2.43 14.12
N VAL A 158 8.96 3.04 15.16
CA VAL A 158 8.29 4.08 15.94
C VAL A 158 8.77 5.43 15.44
N VAL A 159 7.84 6.37 15.24
CA VAL A 159 8.14 7.71 14.75
C VAL A 159 8.19 8.67 15.94
N GLY A 160 9.37 9.18 16.23
CA GLY A 160 9.57 10.17 17.30
C GLY A 160 9.07 11.57 16.91
N PRO A 161 8.90 12.47 17.90
CA PRO A 161 8.49 13.85 17.65
C PRO A 161 9.44 14.58 16.68
N GLY A 162 8.90 15.20 15.63
CA GLY A 162 9.66 15.88 14.58
C GLY A 162 10.34 14.97 13.55
N GLU A 163 10.18 13.63 13.65
CA GLU A 163 10.89 12.67 12.81
C GLU A 163 10.08 12.13 11.64
N ALA A 164 8.82 12.53 11.47
CA ALA A 164 7.93 11.98 10.45
C ALA A 164 8.54 11.96 9.03
N TYR A 165 9.19 13.05 8.62
CA TYR A 165 9.85 13.14 7.30
C TYR A 165 11.03 12.17 7.16
N LYS A 166 11.91 12.16 8.16
CA LYS A 166 13.08 11.27 8.20
C LYS A 166 12.68 9.80 8.20
N ALA A 167 11.61 9.47 8.95
CA ALA A 167 11.05 8.12 8.99
C ALA A 167 10.49 7.70 7.62
N ALA A 168 9.76 8.59 6.93
CA ALA A 168 9.23 8.34 5.58
C ALA A 168 10.35 8.05 4.59
N GLU A 169 11.37 8.88 4.52
CA GLU A 169 12.52 8.70 3.61
C GLU A 169 13.31 7.42 3.92
N LYS A 170 13.60 7.15 5.19
CA LYS A 170 14.29 5.93 5.61
C LYS A 170 13.49 4.69 5.22
N LEU A 171 12.17 4.74 5.43
CA LEU A 171 11.29 3.62 5.12
C LEU A 171 11.22 3.36 3.61
N ARG A 172 11.00 4.42 2.82
CA ARG A 172 10.98 4.35 1.36
C ARG A 172 12.25 3.73 0.81
N ARG A 173 13.42 4.19 1.27
CA ARG A 173 14.72 3.64 0.84
C ARG A 173 14.86 2.16 1.20
N LYS A 174 14.47 1.77 2.43
CA LYS A 174 14.52 0.39 2.90
C LYS A 174 13.63 -0.51 2.03
N MET A 175 12.38 -0.12 1.77
CA MET A 175 11.45 -0.88 0.92
C MET A 175 11.96 -0.99 -0.51
N GLY A 176 12.51 0.09 -1.10
CA GLY A 176 13.10 0.07 -2.45
C GLY A 176 14.28 -0.90 -2.59
N VAL A 177 15.06 -1.12 -1.53
CA VAL A 177 16.12 -2.14 -1.55
C VAL A 177 15.53 -3.55 -1.68
N TYR A 178 14.42 -3.84 -0.97
CA TYR A 178 13.75 -5.15 -1.08
C TYR A 178 13.13 -5.38 -2.44
N ILE A 179 12.48 -4.35 -3.04
CA ILE A 179 11.89 -4.42 -4.38
C ILE A 179 12.98 -4.75 -5.41
N ARG A 180 14.06 -3.96 -5.45
CA ARG A 180 15.18 -4.19 -6.40
C ARG A 180 15.88 -5.53 -6.22
N ARG A 181 16.00 -6.00 -4.96
CA ARG A 181 16.56 -7.33 -4.70
C ARG A 181 15.66 -8.43 -5.24
N PHE A 182 14.35 -8.34 -4.97
CA PHE A 182 13.37 -9.29 -5.50
C PHE A 182 13.42 -9.36 -7.03
N GLU A 183 13.45 -8.21 -7.71
CA GLU A 183 13.51 -8.16 -9.16
C GLU A 183 14.78 -8.79 -9.72
N ARG A 184 15.93 -8.49 -9.11
CA ARG A 184 17.19 -9.11 -9.53
C ARG A 184 17.14 -10.63 -9.34
N ASP A 185 16.57 -11.13 -8.23
CA ASP A 185 16.51 -12.55 -7.91
C ASP A 185 15.50 -13.28 -8.84
N GLU A 186 14.42 -12.61 -9.29
CA GLU A 186 13.41 -13.20 -10.18
C GLU A 186 13.75 -13.05 -11.67
N TYR A 187 14.39 -11.94 -12.08
CA TYR A 187 14.57 -11.57 -13.49
C TYR A 187 16.05 -11.40 -13.89
N GLY A 188 16.97 -11.36 -12.95
CA GLY A 188 18.40 -11.08 -13.21
C GLY A 188 19.24 -12.26 -13.64
N SER A 189 18.62 -13.42 -13.94
CA SER A 189 19.30 -14.64 -14.40
C SER A 189 19.24 -14.77 -15.93
N GLY A 190 19.35 -13.67 -16.67
CA GLY A 190 19.45 -13.62 -18.11
C GLY A 190 20.85 -13.24 -18.57
#